data_5d04cc65624cb70c3b6168607ffadc9e
#
_entry.id   5d04cc65624cb70c3b6168607ffadc9e
#
_cell.length_a   1.000
_cell.length_b   1.000
_cell.length_c   1.000
_cell.angle_alpha   90.00
_cell.angle_beta   90.00
_cell.angle_gamma   90.00
#
_symmetry.space_group_name_H-M   'P 1'
#
loop_
_entity.id
_entity.type
_entity.pdbx_description
1 polymer ?
#
loop_
_entity_poly.entity_id
_entity_poly.type
_entity_poly.pdbx_seq_one_letter_code
_entity_poly.pdbx_strand_id
1 'polypeptide(L)'
;MYNSKLLEENFNKNSNNNFTILKDNLFFRNITFQNFQILKMISFLVRDKNWNNYDPKILNYEENFDSSLEYIFDLEYGITEILKTRNTILFSENSITLSSEGEFLTDFWTNRIGFNLLIPLQNHVGSNIIVTKENNLKEEKKFPELIKPDQPFFKFKNLTYTLDNSLLVNINFEGILFEMEDQRNWGDASYKIYSGSLLNPFPYLEKGGSNFSQTVKIDVENKKQRSFPSMNIVKIDHSTSYKFPKIGIKIDSPILPDDNLIKNFDYYYYLIDFTEDFKNVTSRSDKKMFLVALVDHANDPEEELTKIYNFIAENTINLDKILICPKIYLNSFQPAGEWPKVPELNEYYKIAKKIFSNSQIVSGMVTNFTELNRKRPKMFYDLVSFSFTPIVHDSSDYGVLNTPETIPYILKTLKNI
;
A
#
# COMPACT_ATOMS: atom_id res chain seq x y z
N MET A 1 -20.70 2.41 18.27
CA MET A 1 -19.71 3.36 18.83
C MET A 1 -18.43 2.58 19.09
N TYR A 2 -17.41 2.77 18.27
CA TYR A 2 -16.08 2.25 18.59
C TYR A 2 -15.60 3.03 19.83
N ASN A 3 -15.29 2.32 20.88
CA ASN A 3 -14.81 2.91 22.12
C ASN A 3 -13.32 3.25 21.89
N SER A 4 -12.98 4.53 21.81
CA SER A 4 -11.58 5.00 21.65
C SER A 4 -10.63 4.45 22.71
N LYS A 5 -11.14 4.05 23.87
CA LYS A 5 -10.38 3.35 24.90
C LYS A 5 -9.86 1.98 24.48
N LEU A 6 -10.60 1.23 23.62
CA LEU A 6 -10.14 -0.09 23.15
C LEU A 6 -8.88 -0.01 22.25
N LEU A 7 -8.70 1.10 21.53
CA LEU A 7 -7.50 1.34 20.72
C LEU A 7 -6.29 1.76 21.60
N GLU A 8 -6.52 2.44 22.72
CA GLU A 8 -5.46 2.87 23.63
C GLU A 8 -4.94 1.74 24.54
N GLU A 9 -5.77 0.73 24.84
CA GLU A 9 -5.39 -0.36 25.76
C GLU A 9 -4.36 -1.33 25.18
N ASN A 10 -4.19 -1.37 23.84
CA ASN A 10 -3.22 -2.25 23.18
C ASN A 10 -1.89 -1.58 22.83
N PHE A 11 -1.75 -0.26 23.05
CA PHE A 11 -0.56 0.50 22.70
C PHE A 11 0.02 1.22 23.91
N ASN A 12 1.30 1.03 24.16
CA ASN A 12 2.03 1.83 25.16
C ASN A 12 2.31 3.22 24.58
N LYS A 13 1.62 4.22 25.11
CA LYS A 13 1.87 5.62 24.77
C LYS A 13 3.02 6.16 25.62
N ASN A 14 4.12 6.52 24.97
CA ASN A 14 5.29 7.12 25.60
C ASN A 14 5.51 8.54 25.07
N SER A 15 6.01 9.43 25.89
CA SER A 15 6.30 10.80 25.52
C SER A 15 7.49 11.35 26.26
N ASN A 16 8.29 12.17 25.57
CA ASN A 16 9.20 13.14 26.17
C ASN A 16 8.63 14.55 25.98
N ASN A 17 9.42 15.58 26.24
CA ASN A 17 8.95 16.97 26.16
C ASN A 17 8.38 17.35 24.77
N ASN A 18 8.89 16.79 23.69
CA ASN A 18 8.54 17.17 22.32
C ASN A 18 7.90 16.02 21.52
N PHE A 19 8.30 14.76 21.74
CA PHE A 19 7.80 13.61 21.02
C PHE A 19 6.72 12.85 21.78
N THR A 20 5.71 12.38 21.05
CA THR A 20 4.75 11.38 21.52
C THR A 20 4.74 10.22 20.53
N ILE A 21 4.75 9.01 21.04
CA ILE A 21 4.78 7.78 20.24
C ILE A 21 3.82 6.73 20.81
N LEU A 22 3.32 5.88 19.93
CA LEU A 22 2.60 4.66 20.32
C LEU A 22 3.50 3.47 19.99
N LYS A 23 3.95 2.75 21.00
CA LYS A 23 4.75 1.54 20.83
C LYS A 23 3.80 0.34 20.64
N ASP A 24 4.00 -0.41 19.57
CA ASP A 24 3.27 -1.61 19.18
C ASP A 24 4.30 -2.72 18.89
N ASN A 25 4.68 -3.47 19.91
CA ASN A 25 5.78 -4.45 19.83
C ASN A 25 7.07 -3.83 19.27
N LEU A 26 7.47 -4.21 18.06
CA LEU A 26 8.64 -3.71 17.34
C LEU A 26 8.33 -2.53 16.41
N PHE A 27 7.07 -2.08 16.36
CA PHE A 27 6.64 -0.94 15.58
C PHE A 27 6.48 0.30 16.46
N PHE A 28 6.91 1.44 15.96
CA PHE A 28 6.66 2.74 16.58
C PHE A 28 5.69 3.49 15.71
N ARG A 29 4.49 3.77 16.22
CA ARG A 29 3.37 4.34 15.46
C ARG A 29 3.04 5.74 15.93
N ASN A 30 2.37 6.50 15.06
CA ASN A 30 1.84 7.83 15.35
C ASN A 30 2.86 8.75 16.03
N ILE A 31 4.06 8.83 15.44
CA ILE A 31 5.14 9.65 15.97
C ILE A 31 4.81 11.12 15.71
N THR A 32 4.58 11.87 16.79
CA THR A 32 4.28 13.30 16.72
C THR A 32 5.40 14.10 17.38
N PHE A 33 5.69 15.27 16.83
CA PHE A 33 6.56 16.29 17.43
C PHE A 33 5.70 17.52 17.71
N GLN A 34 5.57 17.90 19.00
CA GLN A 34 4.73 19.03 19.45
C GLN A 34 3.32 18.98 18.82
N ASN A 35 2.66 17.81 18.85
CA ASN A 35 1.35 17.50 18.28
C ASN A 35 1.26 17.46 16.73
N PHE A 36 2.36 17.66 15.99
CA PHE A 36 2.39 17.39 14.55
C PHE A 36 2.82 15.95 14.28
N GLN A 37 2.03 15.19 13.55
CA GLN A 37 2.44 13.87 13.11
C GLN A 37 3.54 14.00 12.04
N ILE A 38 4.76 13.57 12.39
CA ILE A 38 5.91 13.58 11.48
C ILE A 38 6.10 12.23 10.80
N LEU A 39 5.75 11.13 11.48
CA LEU A 39 5.76 9.78 10.93
C LEU A 39 4.54 9.01 11.39
N LYS A 40 3.97 8.19 10.50
CA LYS A 40 2.94 7.21 10.85
C LYS A 40 3.52 5.98 11.52
N MET A 41 4.69 5.52 11.04
CA MET A 41 5.32 4.31 11.57
C MET A 41 6.82 4.29 11.29
N ILE A 42 7.55 3.68 12.21
CA ILE A 42 8.93 3.20 12.06
C ILE A 42 8.91 1.69 12.26
N SER A 43 9.59 0.96 11.37
CA SER A 43 9.79 -0.48 11.47
C SER A 43 11.14 -0.89 10.90
N PHE A 44 11.63 -2.07 11.30
CA PHE A 44 12.77 -2.73 10.68
C PHE A 44 12.28 -4.05 10.07
N LEU A 45 12.54 -4.29 8.80
CA LEU A 45 12.03 -5.45 8.05
C LEU A 45 13.18 -6.24 7.44
N VAL A 46 13.01 -7.57 7.43
CA VAL A 46 13.88 -8.53 6.72
C VAL A 46 12.99 -9.32 5.77
N ARG A 47 13.23 -9.21 4.47
CA ARG A 47 12.44 -9.90 3.43
C ARG A 47 13.29 -10.90 2.67
N ASP A 48 12.75 -12.09 2.45
CA ASP A 48 13.39 -13.09 1.60
C ASP A 48 13.30 -12.76 0.09
N LYS A 49 13.83 -13.64 -0.73
CA LYS A 49 13.77 -13.54 -2.20
C LYS A 49 12.36 -13.59 -2.80
N ASN A 50 11.37 -14.04 -2.04
CA ASN A 50 9.96 -14.13 -2.45
C ASN A 50 9.11 -13.01 -1.84
N TRP A 51 9.74 -11.98 -1.23
CA TRP A 51 9.10 -10.87 -0.52
C TRP A 51 8.39 -11.23 0.78
N ASN A 52 8.53 -12.45 1.31
CA ASN A 52 8.00 -12.80 2.62
C ASN A 52 8.77 -12.04 3.71
N ASN A 53 8.07 -11.57 4.74
CA ASN A 53 8.69 -11.02 5.93
C ASN A 53 9.11 -12.15 6.88
N TYR A 54 10.23 -11.95 7.55
CA TYR A 54 10.61 -12.72 8.71
C TYR A 54 10.29 -11.95 9.98
N ASP A 55 9.43 -12.51 10.82
CA ASP A 55 9.22 -12.00 12.17
C ASP A 55 10.41 -12.40 13.03
N PRO A 56 11.07 -11.47 13.72
CA PRO A 56 12.23 -11.79 14.53
C PRO A 56 11.85 -12.39 15.88
N LYS A 57 12.71 -13.23 16.39
CA LYS A 57 12.74 -13.60 17.80
C LYS A 57 13.46 -12.51 18.57
N ILE A 58 12.84 -11.98 19.60
CA ILE A 58 13.46 -11.02 20.53
C ILE A 58 14.36 -11.80 21.50
N LEU A 59 15.66 -11.53 21.43
CA LEU A 59 16.66 -12.11 22.33
C LEU A 59 16.81 -11.29 23.60
N ASN A 60 16.80 -9.95 23.46
CA ASN A 60 16.86 -8.99 24.57
C ASN A 60 16.05 -7.74 24.23
N TYR A 61 15.56 -7.07 25.25
CA TYR A 61 14.81 -5.83 25.13
C TYR A 61 15.07 -4.93 26.31
N GLU A 62 15.43 -3.68 26.06
CA GLU A 62 15.69 -2.65 27.08
C GLU A 62 14.94 -1.36 26.72
N GLU A 63 14.43 -0.69 27.75
CA GLU A 63 13.84 0.66 27.67
C GLU A 63 14.50 1.58 28.66
N ASN A 64 14.96 2.74 28.21
CA ASN A 64 15.56 3.77 29.05
C ASN A 64 14.81 5.09 28.87
N PHE A 65 14.20 5.62 29.93
CA PHE A 65 13.30 6.78 29.90
C PHE A 65 13.74 7.90 30.85
N ASP A 66 15.01 8.25 30.83
CA ASP A 66 15.51 9.36 31.64
C ASP A 66 15.23 10.72 31.01
N SER A 67 16.19 11.30 30.28
CA SER A 67 16.04 12.56 29.52
C SER A 67 15.60 12.36 28.07
N SER A 68 15.60 11.12 27.59
CA SER A 68 15.23 10.68 26.26
C SER A 68 14.38 9.40 26.35
N LEU A 69 13.76 9.00 25.24
CA LEU A 69 13.13 7.69 25.12
C LEU A 69 14.02 6.81 24.24
N GLU A 70 14.65 5.82 24.84
CA GLU A 70 15.52 4.88 24.15
C GLU A 70 14.96 3.46 24.24
N TYR A 71 14.97 2.77 23.11
CA TYR A 71 14.55 1.38 22.96
C TYR A 71 15.65 0.60 22.29
N ILE A 72 16.06 -0.50 22.89
CA ILE A 72 17.11 -1.38 22.40
C ILE A 72 16.53 -2.78 22.24
N PHE A 73 16.73 -3.39 21.06
CA PHE A 73 16.29 -4.73 20.73
C PHE A 73 17.45 -5.54 20.18
N ASP A 74 17.77 -6.68 20.79
CA ASP A 74 18.59 -7.71 20.17
C ASP A 74 17.66 -8.73 19.51
N LEU A 75 17.75 -8.85 18.19
CA LEU A 75 16.81 -9.58 17.33
C LEU A 75 17.52 -10.67 16.55
N GLU A 76 16.85 -11.81 16.39
CA GLU A 76 17.29 -12.94 15.56
C GLU A 76 16.23 -13.26 14.52
N TYR A 77 16.64 -13.34 13.26
CA TYR A 77 15.76 -13.58 12.13
C TYR A 77 15.98 -14.98 11.53
N GLY A 78 14.88 -15.64 11.18
CA GLY A 78 14.84 -16.93 10.51
C GLY A 78 14.93 -18.13 11.45
N ILE A 79 14.32 -19.25 11.04
CA ILE A 79 14.29 -20.50 11.81
C ILE A 79 15.71 -21.08 11.97
N THR A 80 16.61 -20.80 11.02
CA THR A 80 18.00 -21.29 10.98
C THR A 80 19.01 -20.20 11.36
N GLU A 81 18.59 -19.21 12.14
CA GLU A 81 19.46 -18.10 12.57
C GLU A 81 20.19 -17.44 11.40
N ILE A 82 19.43 -16.73 10.55
CA ILE A 82 19.96 -16.10 9.33
C ILE A 82 20.74 -14.82 9.63
N LEU A 83 20.17 -13.96 10.46
CA LEU A 83 20.66 -12.62 10.78
C LEU A 83 20.40 -12.31 12.25
N LYS A 84 21.42 -11.81 12.96
CA LYS A 84 21.26 -11.17 14.27
C LYS A 84 21.51 -9.68 14.16
N THR A 85 20.65 -8.88 14.78
CA THR A 85 20.81 -7.42 14.83
C THR A 85 20.61 -6.88 16.23
N ARG A 86 21.32 -5.80 16.53
CA ARG A 86 21.00 -4.89 17.65
C ARG A 86 20.42 -3.62 17.06
N ASN A 87 19.15 -3.36 17.36
CA ASN A 87 18.43 -2.18 16.89
C ASN A 87 18.24 -1.21 18.05
N THR A 88 18.63 0.05 17.86
CA THR A 88 18.41 1.12 18.83
C THR A 88 17.53 2.20 18.21
N ILE A 89 16.53 2.64 18.95
CA ILE A 89 15.63 3.73 18.56
C ILE A 89 15.62 4.75 19.69
N LEU A 90 16.21 5.92 19.42
CA LEU A 90 16.42 6.98 20.40
C LEU A 90 15.63 8.24 19.99
N PHE A 91 14.70 8.67 20.84
CA PHE A 91 14.02 9.96 20.76
C PHE A 91 14.65 10.94 21.73
N SER A 92 15.47 11.86 21.22
CA SER A 92 16.07 12.96 21.98
C SER A 92 15.13 14.19 21.98
N GLU A 93 15.62 15.34 22.40
CA GLU A 93 14.79 16.55 22.48
C GLU A 93 14.19 16.95 21.13
N ASN A 94 15.01 16.98 20.06
CA ASN A 94 14.61 17.45 18.73
C ASN A 94 15.03 16.48 17.61
N SER A 95 15.35 15.24 17.94
CA SER A 95 15.79 14.26 16.94
C SER A 95 15.36 12.85 17.28
N ILE A 96 15.25 12.03 16.22
CA ILE A 96 15.09 10.57 16.31
C ILE A 96 16.32 9.95 15.65
N THR A 97 17.00 9.06 16.35
CA THR A 97 18.08 8.26 15.78
C THR A 97 17.69 6.79 15.79
N LEU A 98 17.74 6.18 14.60
CA LEU A 98 17.53 4.75 14.40
C LEU A 98 18.85 4.15 13.99
N SER A 99 19.35 3.16 14.70
CA SER A 99 20.55 2.42 14.31
C SER A 99 20.29 0.92 14.35
N SER A 100 20.88 0.21 13.43
CA SER A 100 20.87 -1.25 13.38
C SER A 100 22.25 -1.72 12.99
N GLU A 101 22.83 -2.58 13.81
CA GLU A 101 24.08 -3.28 13.55
C GLU A 101 23.85 -4.77 13.70
N GLY A 102 24.49 -5.58 12.88
CA GLY A 102 24.29 -7.03 12.94
C GLY A 102 25.25 -7.82 12.06
N GLU A 103 25.06 -9.13 12.06
CA GLU A 103 25.86 -10.08 11.32
C GLU A 103 24.96 -11.15 10.68
N PHE A 104 25.20 -11.45 9.41
CA PHE A 104 24.61 -12.60 8.74
C PHE A 104 25.31 -13.88 9.18
N LEU A 105 24.58 -14.82 9.74
CA LEU A 105 25.14 -16.08 10.24
C LEU A 105 25.22 -17.14 9.12
N THR A 106 24.38 -17.00 8.12
CA THR A 106 24.35 -17.91 6.95
C THR A 106 24.14 -17.10 5.66
N ASP A 107 24.44 -17.69 4.51
CA ASP A 107 24.10 -17.12 3.20
C ASP A 107 22.60 -16.92 3.08
N PHE A 108 22.17 -15.70 2.71
CA PHE A 108 20.76 -15.33 2.64
C PHE A 108 20.41 -14.54 1.38
N TRP A 109 19.50 -15.09 0.58
CA TRP A 109 18.93 -14.39 -0.57
C TRP A 109 17.78 -13.50 -0.13
N THR A 110 17.93 -12.21 -0.34
CA THR A 110 17.00 -11.20 0.12
C THR A 110 16.62 -10.21 -0.97
N ASN A 111 15.40 -9.65 -0.85
CA ASN A 111 14.97 -8.52 -1.66
C ASN A 111 15.13 -7.19 -0.91
N ARG A 112 15.14 -7.21 0.43
CA ARG A 112 15.21 -5.99 1.23
C ARG A 112 15.47 -6.27 2.70
N ILE A 113 16.38 -5.47 3.30
CA ILE A 113 16.64 -5.46 4.74
C ILE A 113 16.82 -4.01 5.18
N GLY A 114 16.21 -3.64 6.33
CA GLY A 114 16.46 -2.38 7.00
C GLY A 114 15.23 -1.60 7.43
N PHE A 115 15.47 -0.35 7.82
CA PHE A 115 14.43 0.54 8.32
C PHE A 115 13.44 0.95 7.24
N ASN A 116 12.17 1.04 7.66
CA ASN A 116 11.06 1.62 6.88
C ASN A 116 10.43 2.73 7.70
N LEU A 117 10.17 3.85 7.03
CA LEU A 117 9.50 5.02 7.60
C LEU A 117 8.23 5.29 6.79
N LEU A 118 7.09 5.38 7.47
CA LEU A 118 5.84 5.78 6.83
C LEU A 118 5.57 7.26 7.09
N ILE A 119 5.59 8.06 6.02
CA ILE A 119 5.29 9.49 6.05
C ILE A 119 3.78 9.68 5.91
N PRO A 120 3.11 10.47 6.78
CA PRO A 120 1.68 10.73 6.66
C PRO A 120 1.33 11.52 5.39
N LEU A 121 0.09 11.39 4.91
CA LEU A 121 -0.38 12.17 3.76
C LEU A 121 -0.69 13.61 4.14
N GLN A 122 -1.27 13.80 5.32
CA GLN A 122 -1.63 15.13 5.83
C GLN A 122 -0.40 16.05 5.89
N ASN A 123 -0.52 17.26 5.36
CA ASN A 123 0.53 18.28 5.26
C ASN A 123 1.71 17.92 4.35
N HIS A 124 1.78 16.70 3.79
CA HIS A 124 2.86 16.30 2.88
C HIS A 124 2.43 16.34 1.42
N VAL A 125 1.23 15.86 1.07
CA VAL A 125 0.77 15.80 -0.31
C VAL A 125 0.89 17.16 -1.01
N GLY A 126 1.66 17.21 -2.10
CA GLY A 126 1.91 18.43 -2.88
C GLY A 126 2.92 19.42 -2.27
N SER A 127 3.40 19.17 -1.03
CA SER A 127 4.41 20.05 -0.40
C SER A 127 5.80 19.88 -1.02
N ASN A 128 6.63 20.90 -0.89
CA ASN A 128 7.98 20.89 -1.42
C ASN A 128 8.91 20.02 -0.57
N ILE A 129 9.85 19.36 -1.24
CA ILE A 129 10.89 18.53 -0.65
C ILE A 129 12.19 18.68 -1.41
N ILE A 130 13.31 18.71 -0.69
CA ILE A 130 14.65 18.62 -1.26
C ILE A 130 15.13 17.19 -1.10
N VAL A 131 15.46 16.55 -2.21
CA VAL A 131 15.99 15.18 -2.28
C VAL A 131 17.48 15.25 -2.59
N THR A 132 18.33 14.79 -1.67
CA THR A 132 19.80 14.78 -1.87
C THR A 132 20.24 13.37 -2.30
N LYS A 133 20.86 13.31 -3.47
CA LYS A 133 21.40 12.08 -4.05
C LYS A 133 22.74 11.68 -3.43
N GLU A 134 23.21 10.49 -3.74
CA GLU A 134 24.51 9.96 -3.30
C GLU A 134 25.67 10.91 -3.59
N ASN A 135 25.70 11.50 -4.78
CA ASN A 135 26.72 12.47 -5.25
C ASN A 135 26.53 13.89 -4.69
N ASN A 136 25.75 14.09 -3.64
CA ASN A 136 25.38 15.38 -3.04
C ASN A 136 24.53 16.31 -3.95
N LEU A 137 24.08 15.85 -5.12
CA LEU A 137 23.15 16.63 -5.93
C LEU A 137 21.82 16.81 -5.18
N LYS A 138 21.39 18.05 -5.03
CA LYS A 138 20.10 18.41 -4.43
C LYS A 138 19.08 18.66 -5.53
N GLU A 139 17.95 17.96 -5.45
CA GLU A 139 16.83 18.12 -6.37
C GLU A 139 15.63 18.67 -5.59
N GLU A 140 15.13 19.82 -6.04
CA GLU A 140 13.85 20.34 -5.53
C GLU A 140 12.70 19.60 -6.20
N LYS A 141 11.85 18.99 -5.41
CA LYS A 141 10.73 18.16 -5.83
C LYS A 141 9.47 18.49 -5.02
N LYS A 142 8.39 17.80 -5.32
CA LYS A 142 7.17 17.80 -4.49
C LYS A 142 6.79 16.38 -4.14
N PHE A 143 6.22 16.20 -2.95
CA PHE A 143 5.47 14.98 -2.66
C PHE A 143 4.34 14.86 -3.68
N PRO A 144 4.14 13.69 -4.32
CA PRO A 144 3.16 13.54 -5.38
C PRO A 144 1.73 13.89 -4.92
N GLU A 145 1.04 14.74 -5.68
CA GLU A 145 -0.40 14.96 -5.48
C GLU A 145 -1.22 13.80 -6.05
N LEU A 146 -0.97 13.46 -7.32
CA LEU A 146 -1.51 12.26 -7.96
C LEU A 146 -0.63 11.07 -7.62
N ILE A 147 -1.25 9.91 -7.48
CA ILE A 147 -0.53 8.69 -7.11
C ILE A 147 0.42 8.28 -8.24
N LYS A 148 1.71 8.18 -7.95
CA LYS A 148 2.73 7.77 -8.91
C LYS A 148 2.71 6.26 -9.10
N PRO A 149 2.73 5.75 -10.35
CA PRO A 149 2.80 4.31 -10.60
C PRO A 149 4.15 3.69 -10.23
N ASP A 150 5.20 4.48 -10.24
CA ASP A 150 6.58 4.17 -9.88
C ASP A 150 7.01 4.92 -8.61
N GLN A 151 8.22 4.66 -8.16
CA GLN A 151 8.80 5.32 -7.00
C GLN A 151 8.97 6.81 -7.28
N PRO A 152 8.38 7.71 -6.46
CA PRO A 152 8.55 9.15 -6.60
C PRO A 152 10.00 9.61 -6.53
N PHE A 153 10.79 8.99 -5.66
CA PHE A 153 12.20 9.33 -5.45
C PHE A 153 13.04 8.07 -5.32
N PHE A 154 14.08 7.95 -6.16
CA PHE A 154 15.02 6.84 -6.16
C PHE A 154 16.37 7.26 -5.59
N LYS A 155 17.06 6.33 -4.92
CA LYS A 155 18.48 6.41 -4.53
C LYS A 155 18.87 7.75 -3.94
N PHE A 156 18.37 8.05 -2.75
CA PHE A 156 18.73 9.25 -2.01
C PHE A 156 19.36 8.90 -0.66
N LYS A 157 20.14 9.85 -0.12
CA LYS A 157 20.75 9.77 1.21
C LYS A 157 20.25 10.83 2.19
N ASN A 158 19.49 11.81 1.70
CA ASN A 158 18.87 12.80 2.57
C ASN A 158 17.58 13.33 1.97
N LEU A 159 16.62 13.64 2.85
CA LEU A 159 15.38 14.34 2.54
C LEU A 159 15.23 15.53 3.48
N THR A 160 14.88 16.71 2.93
CA THR A 160 14.60 17.91 3.72
C THR A 160 13.29 18.54 3.26
N TYR A 161 12.36 18.77 4.18
CA TYR A 161 11.07 19.41 3.90
C TYR A 161 10.55 20.20 5.09
N THR A 162 9.56 21.05 4.84
CA THR A 162 8.93 21.86 5.88
C THR A 162 7.44 21.54 5.96
N LEU A 163 6.97 21.22 7.16
CA LEU A 163 5.56 20.96 7.46
C LEU A 163 4.89 22.24 7.96
N ASP A 164 3.70 22.54 7.44
CA ASP A 164 2.87 23.69 7.82
C ASP A 164 3.65 25.02 7.95
N ASN A 165 4.66 25.20 7.09
CA ASN A 165 5.56 26.37 7.09
C ASN A 165 6.24 26.68 8.44
N SER A 166 6.32 25.71 9.35
CA SER A 166 6.85 25.89 10.69
C SER A 166 7.87 24.84 11.12
N LEU A 167 7.64 23.57 10.84
CA LEU A 167 8.56 22.50 11.21
C LEU A 167 9.47 22.12 10.04
N LEU A 168 10.76 22.36 10.17
CA LEU A 168 11.77 21.82 9.26
C LEU A 168 12.10 20.41 9.71
N VAL A 169 11.95 19.45 8.81
CA VAL A 169 12.33 18.05 9.01
C VAL A 169 13.48 17.73 8.08
N ASN A 170 14.55 17.16 8.64
CA ASN A 170 15.73 16.72 7.90
C ASN A 170 16.01 15.27 8.24
N ILE A 171 16.02 14.39 7.23
CA ILE A 171 16.23 12.95 7.40
C ILE A 171 17.50 12.55 6.67
N ASN A 172 18.50 12.05 7.41
CA ASN A 172 19.74 11.53 6.89
C ASN A 172 19.74 9.99 6.95
N PHE A 173 20.25 9.36 5.91
CA PHE A 173 20.34 7.92 5.75
C PHE A 173 21.79 7.51 5.51
N GLU A 174 22.28 6.53 6.29
CA GLU A 174 23.64 6.01 6.22
C GLU A 174 23.61 4.49 6.10
N GLY A 175 24.66 3.92 5.50
CA GLY A 175 24.86 2.49 5.26
C GLY A 175 24.33 2.02 3.90
N ILE A 176 23.17 2.47 3.47
CA ILE A 176 22.58 2.13 2.16
C ILE A 176 21.72 3.31 1.66
N LEU A 177 21.55 3.42 0.35
CA LEU A 177 20.64 4.39 -0.26
C LEU A 177 19.18 3.97 -0.06
N PHE A 178 18.34 4.95 0.17
CA PHE A 178 16.91 4.78 0.34
C PHE A 178 16.14 5.21 -0.91
N GLU A 179 14.90 4.77 -1.00
CA GLU A 179 13.93 5.25 -1.98
C GLU A 179 12.54 5.37 -1.38
N MET A 180 11.66 6.09 -2.08
CA MET A 180 10.30 6.33 -1.64
C MET A 180 9.31 5.62 -2.56
N GLU A 181 8.32 4.96 -1.97
CA GLU A 181 7.15 4.40 -2.63
C GLU A 181 5.91 5.22 -2.28
N ASP A 182 5.05 5.45 -3.25
CA ASP A 182 3.72 6.01 -3.01
C ASP A 182 2.75 4.86 -2.66
N GLN A 183 2.64 4.54 -1.36
CA GLN A 183 1.84 3.41 -0.90
C GLN A 183 0.33 3.57 -1.13
N ARG A 184 -0.14 4.77 -1.50
CA ARG A 184 -1.53 4.96 -1.92
C ARG A 184 -1.91 4.07 -3.11
N ASN A 185 -0.93 3.63 -3.91
CA ASN A 185 -1.11 2.61 -4.93
C ASN A 185 -1.76 1.33 -4.37
N TRP A 186 -1.38 0.93 -3.17
CA TRP A 186 -1.83 -0.29 -2.49
C TRP A 186 -3.01 -0.07 -1.55
N GLY A 187 -3.45 1.18 -1.40
CA GLY A 187 -4.50 1.54 -0.45
C GLY A 187 -3.99 2.05 0.91
N ASP A 188 -2.68 2.03 1.16
CA ASP A 188 -2.13 2.52 2.42
C ASP A 188 -2.01 4.04 2.43
N ALA A 189 -2.39 4.68 3.54
CA ALA A 189 -2.43 6.13 3.65
C ALA A 189 -1.06 6.71 4.02
N SER A 190 -0.02 6.48 3.20
CA SER A 190 1.34 6.94 3.47
C SER A 190 2.22 7.00 2.22
N TYR A 191 3.32 7.75 2.33
CA TYR A 191 4.52 7.52 1.53
C TYR A 191 5.47 6.68 2.37
N LYS A 192 6.05 5.63 1.77
CA LYS A 192 6.97 4.73 2.45
C LYS A 192 8.39 4.99 1.99
N ILE A 193 9.24 5.31 2.92
CA ILE A 193 10.69 5.36 2.72
C ILE A 193 11.28 4.04 3.17
N TYR A 194 12.11 3.43 2.37
CA TYR A 194 12.71 2.13 2.67
C TYR A 194 14.14 2.01 2.13
N SER A 195 14.89 1.12 2.76
CA SER A 195 16.28 0.81 2.41
C SER A 195 16.36 -0.06 1.16
N GLY A 196 17.37 0.20 0.32
CA GLY A 196 17.64 -0.55 -0.91
C GLY A 196 16.74 -0.13 -2.07
N SER A 197 17.35 0.03 -3.24
CA SER A 197 16.65 0.51 -4.43
C SER A 197 16.22 -0.65 -5.32
N LEU A 198 14.99 -0.61 -5.84
CA LEU A 198 14.49 -1.53 -6.87
C LEU A 198 15.21 -1.38 -8.22
N LEU A 199 16.03 -0.33 -8.40
CA LEU A 199 16.91 -0.18 -9.56
C LEU A 199 18.19 -1.04 -9.46
N ASN A 200 18.49 -1.59 -8.28
CA ASN A 200 19.56 -2.56 -8.10
C ASN A 200 19.03 -3.98 -8.42
N PRO A 201 19.89 -4.92 -8.81
CA PRO A 201 19.47 -6.31 -8.95
C PRO A 201 18.87 -6.86 -7.67
N PHE A 202 17.75 -7.58 -7.80
CA PHE A 202 17.12 -8.32 -6.71
C PHE A 202 16.53 -9.65 -7.22
N PRO A 203 16.51 -10.75 -6.44
CA PRO A 203 17.11 -10.82 -5.11
C PRO A 203 18.63 -10.69 -5.16
N TYR A 204 19.24 -10.26 -4.07
CA TYR A 204 20.68 -10.23 -3.89
C TYR A 204 21.11 -11.14 -2.73
N LEU A 205 22.38 -11.56 -2.75
CA LEU A 205 22.91 -12.50 -1.77
C LEU A 205 23.72 -11.76 -0.71
N GLU A 206 23.29 -11.85 0.55
CA GLU A 206 24.10 -11.53 1.70
C GLU A 206 24.86 -12.79 2.14
N LYS A 207 26.16 -12.65 2.39
CA LYS A 207 27.04 -13.76 2.76
C LYS A 207 27.07 -13.97 4.26
N GLY A 208 27.04 -15.24 4.67
CA GLY A 208 27.33 -15.60 6.08
C GLY A 208 28.69 -15.05 6.51
N GLY A 209 28.75 -14.47 7.72
CA GLY A 209 29.91 -13.75 8.24
C GLY A 209 30.02 -12.28 7.80
N SER A 210 29.13 -11.78 6.93
CA SER A 210 29.12 -10.35 6.57
C SER A 210 28.38 -9.52 7.63
N ASN A 211 28.85 -8.28 7.84
CA ASN A 211 28.24 -7.34 8.77
C ASN A 211 27.17 -6.50 8.08
N PHE A 212 26.12 -6.16 8.84
CA PHE A 212 25.08 -5.22 8.48
C PHE A 212 25.17 -3.98 9.37
N SER A 213 25.09 -2.79 8.79
CA SER A 213 25.00 -1.53 9.54
C SER A 213 24.13 -0.53 8.79
N GLN A 214 23.22 0.11 9.51
CA GLN A 214 22.34 1.15 8.96
C GLN A 214 21.98 2.17 10.03
N THR A 215 22.02 3.47 9.66
CA THR A 215 21.58 4.56 10.55
C THR A 215 20.62 5.48 9.80
N VAL A 216 19.56 5.89 10.49
CA VAL A 216 18.64 6.93 10.04
C VAL A 216 18.54 7.99 11.14
N LYS A 217 18.87 9.23 10.81
CA LYS A 217 18.73 10.36 11.74
C LYS A 217 17.70 11.35 11.23
N ILE A 218 16.72 11.66 12.06
CA ILE A 218 15.63 12.61 11.77
C ILE A 218 15.78 13.78 12.73
N ASP A 219 16.14 14.95 12.21
CA ASP A 219 16.22 16.20 12.97
C ASP A 219 14.96 17.03 12.70
N VAL A 220 14.36 17.60 13.74
CA VAL A 220 13.16 18.42 13.66
C VAL A 220 13.42 19.78 14.29
N GLU A 221 13.26 20.85 13.52
CA GLU A 221 13.44 22.21 13.98
C GLU A 221 12.12 22.99 13.87
N ASN A 222 11.67 23.57 14.97
CA ASN A 222 10.52 24.46 14.99
C ASN A 222 10.98 25.91 14.68
N LYS A 223 10.67 26.40 13.48
CA LYS A 223 11.05 27.76 13.01
C LYS A 223 10.16 28.88 13.53
N LYS A 224 8.98 28.54 14.06
CA LYS A 224 7.99 29.48 14.56
C LYS A 224 7.40 28.97 15.85
N GLN A 225 7.63 29.68 16.96
CA GLN A 225 6.87 29.39 18.18
C GLN A 225 5.37 29.62 17.91
N ARG A 226 4.62 28.54 17.75
CA ARG A 226 3.15 28.56 17.66
C ARG A 226 2.59 27.78 18.83
N SER A 227 1.55 28.34 19.46
CA SER A 227 0.66 27.55 20.28
C SER A 227 -0.21 26.70 19.36
N PHE A 228 -0.10 25.39 19.48
CA PHE A 228 -0.88 24.46 18.67
C PHE A 228 -2.28 24.27 19.27
N PRO A 229 -3.34 24.19 18.45
CA PRO A 229 -4.67 23.88 18.97
C PRO A 229 -4.66 22.52 19.65
N SER A 230 -5.10 22.49 20.87
CA SER A 230 -5.01 21.34 21.77
C SER A 230 -5.97 20.19 21.47
N MET A 231 -6.89 20.34 20.51
CA MET A 231 -7.85 19.29 20.19
C MET A 231 -8.55 19.54 18.85
N ASN A 232 -8.51 18.56 17.95
CA ASN A 232 -9.39 18.51 16.80
C ASN A 232 -10.76 17.95 17.23
N ILE A 233 -11.77 18.80 17.33
CA ILE A 233 -13.15 18.36 17.57
C ILE A 233 -13.74 17.95 16.22
N VAL A 234 -13.97 16.65 16.04
CA VAL A 234 -14.74 16.15 14.90
C VAL A 234 -16.22 16.39 15.15
N LYS A 235 -16.82 17.27 14.37
CA LYS A 235 -18.28 17.46 14.37
C LYS A 235 -18.89 16.58 13.28
N ILE A 236 -19.79 15.69 13.67
CA ILE A 236 -20.59 14.92 12.73
C ILE A 236 -21.75 15.81 12.29
N ASP A 237 -21.78 16.15 10.99
CA ASP A 237 -22.88 16.88 10.40
C ASP A 237 -23.95 15.88 9.92
N HIS A 238 -25.12 15.89 10.57
CA HIS A 238 -26.26 15.08 10.21
C HIS A 238 -27.20 15.75 9.20
N SER A 239 -26.90 16.99 8.77
CA SER A 239 -27.76 17.74 7.83
C SER A 239 -27.59 17.28 6.38
N THR A 240 -26.51 16.62 6.04
CA THR A 240 -26.24 16.10 4.69
C THR A 240 -26.53 14.61 4.60
N SER A 241 -27.39 14.22 3.65
CA SER A 241 -27.63 12.83 3.30
C SER A 241 -27.02 12.52 1.92
N TYR A 242 -26.26 11.46 1.84
CA TYR A 242 -25.73 10.97 0.58
C TYR A 242 -26.41 9.65 0.20
N LYS A 243 -26.65 9.46 -1.10
CA LYS A 243 -27.16 8.17 -1.59
C LYS A 243 -26.06 7.11 -1.37
N PHE A 244 -26.43 6.04 -0.67
CA PHE A 244 -25.53 4.92 -0.50
C PHE A 244 -25.19 4.30 -1.86
N PRO A 245 -23.93 3.93 -2.13
CA PRO A 245 -23.56 3.28 -3.38
C PRO A 245 -24.23 1.91 -3.50
N LYS A 246 -24.44 1.45 -4.74
CA LYS A 246 -24.92 0.09 -4.97
C LYS A 246 -23.93 -0.93 -4.47
N ILE A 247 -24.42 -1.97 -3.78
CA ILE A 247 -23.62 -3.06 -3.26
C ILE A 247 -23.91 -4.34 -4.04
N GLY A 248 -22.85 -5.00 -4.51
CA GLY A 248 -22.91 -6.36 -5.05
C GLY A 248 -22.33 -7.37 -4.08
N ILE A 249 -22.76 -8.62 -4.19
CA ILE A 249 -22.19 -9.74 -3.48
C ILE A 249 -21.42 -10.66 -4.45
N LYS A 250 -20.17 -11.02 -4.10
CA LYS A 250 -19.41 -12.01 -4.84
C LYS A 250 -19.97 -13.41 -4.57
N ILE A 251 -20.18 -14.17 -5.61
CA ILE A 251 -20.61 -15.57 -5.55
C ILE A 251 -19.43 -16.44 -5.97
N ASP A 252 -18.90 -17.19 -5.03
CA ASP A 252 -17.78 -18.13 -5.22
C ASP A 252 -18.19 -19.61 -5.18
N SER A 253 -19.48 -19.89 -4.95
CA SER A 253 -20.01 -21.24 -4.81
C SER A 253 -21.17 -21.48 -5.76
N PRO A 254 -21.34 -22.69 -6.29
CA PRO A 254 -22.54 -23.07 -7.03
C PRO A 254 -23.79 -23.04 -6.13
N ILE A 255 -23.64 -23.03 -4.83
CA ILE A 255 -24.74 -22.88 -3.86
C ILE A 255 -24.92 -21.40 -3.57
N LEU A 256 -26.06 -20.84 -3.99
CA LEU A 256 -26.37 -19.45 -3.67
C LEU A 256 -26.63 -19.30 -2.17
N PRO A 257 -26.20 -18.17 -1.56
CA PRO A 257 -26.59 -17.84 -0.20
C PRO A 257 -28.10 -17.75 -0.03
N ASP A 258 -28.59 -17.81 1.22
CA ASP A 258 -30.01 -17.68 1.56
C ASP A 258 -30.63 -16.44 0.90
N ASP A 259 -31.83 -16.60 0.32
CA ASP A 259 -32.58 -15.53 -0.35
C ASP A 259 -32.80 -14.30 0.55
N ASN A 260 -32.94 -14.51 1.86
CA ASN A 260 -33.07 -13.41 2.83
C ASN A 260 -31.79 -12.55 2.95
N LEU A 261 -30.64 -13.17 2.76
CA LEU A 261 -29.35 -12.49 2.79
C LEU A 261 -29.13 -11.72 1.49
N ILE A 262 -29.32 -12.38 0.34
CA ILE A 262 -28.98 -11.84 -0.97
C ILE A 262 -29.96 -10.77 -1.49
N LYS A 263 -31.21 -10.71 -0.98
CA LYS A 263 -32.18 -9.69 -1.40
C LYS A 263 -31.73 -8.25 -1.13
N ASN A 264 -30.80 -8.04 -0.19
CA ASN A 264 -30.30 -6.73 0.19
C ASN A 264 -29.19 -6.20 -0.73
N PHE A 265 -28.72 -7.02 -1.69
CA PHE A 265 -27.68 -6.62 -2.64
C PHE A 265 -28.30 -6.23 -3.97
N ASP A 266 -27.70 -5.22 -4.64
CA ASP A 266 -28.22 -4.66 -5.89
C ASP A 266 -27.87 -5.55 -7.09
N TYR A 267 -26.76 -6.30 -7.05
CA TYR A 267 -26.30 -7.17 -8.13
C TYR A 267 -25.44 -8.32 -7.63
N TYR A 268 -25.26 -9.36 -8.47
CA TYR A 268 -24.30 -10.43 -8.25
C TYR A 268 -23.00 -10.13 -8.97
N TYR A 269 -21.89 -10.49 -8.33
CA TYR A 269 -20.56 -10.40 -8.89
C TYR A 269 -19.98 -11.81 -9.02
N TYR A 270 -19.55 -12.15 -10.22
CA TYR A 270 -18.89 -13.41 -10.54
C TYR A 270 -17.52 -13.12 -11.13
N LEU A 271 -16.50 -13.84 -10.66
CA LEU A 271 -15.19 -13.92 -11.29
C LEU A 271 -15.08 -15.30 -11.91
N ILE A 272 -14.99 -15.36 -13.25
CA ILE A 272 -14.88 -16.61 -14.00
C ILE A 272 -13.56 -16.61 -14.75
N ASP A 273 -12.82 -17.69 -14.58
CA ASP A 273 -11.59 -17.95 -15.31
C ASP A 273 -11.89 -18.75 -16.58
N PHE A 274 -11.94 -18.08 -17.72
CA PHE A 274 -12.20 -18.70 -19.02
C PHE A 274 -10.99 -19.40 -19.61
N THR A 275 -9.83 -19.41 -18.93
CA THR A 275 -8.65 -20.19 -19.31
C THR A 275 -8.69 -21.63 -18.78
N GLU A 276 -9.64 -21.94 -17.90
CA GLU A 276 -9.85 -23.24 -17.28
C GLU A 276 -11.24 -23.79 -17.59
N ASP A 277 -11.45 -25.09 -17.37
CA ASP A 277 -12.79 -25.69 -17.47
C ASP A 277 -13.69 -25.16 -16.36
N PHE A 278 -14.53 -24.21 -16.67
CA PHE A 278 -15.50 -23.65 -15.72
C PHE A 278 -16.81 -24.47 -15.78
N LYS A 279 -17.16 -25.04 -14.65
CA LYS A 279 -18.45 -25.76 -14.48
C LYS A 279 -19.30 -25.00 -13.47
N ASN A 280 -20.56 -24.76 -13.86
CA ASN A 280 -21.67 -24.35 -13.00
C ASN A 280 -21.62 -22.92 -12.44
N VAL A 281 -22.01 -21.96 -13.25
CA VAL A 281 -22.52 -20.68 -12.75
C VAL A 281 -24.03 -20.83 -12.58
N THR A 282 -24.50 -20.77 -11.33
CA THR A 282 -25.94 -20.72 -11.07
C THR A 282 -26.42 -19.30 -11.33
N SER A 283 -27.00 -19.05 -12.51
CA SER A 283 -27.61 -17.75 -12.78
C SER A 283 -29.00 -17.65 -12.16
N ARG A 284 -29.32 -16.50 -11.58
CA ARG A 284 -30.69 -16.10 -11.23
C ARG A 284 -31.12 -14.98 -12.16
N SER A 285 -32.24 -15.20 -12.86
CA SER A 285 -32.78 -14.22 -13.81
C SER A 285 -33.33 -12.96 -13.15
N ASP A 286 -33.57 -12.99 -11.82
CA ASP A 286 -34.15 -11.87 -11.07
C ASP A 286 -33.11 -10.78 -10.66
N LYS A 287 -31.81 -11.08 -10.76
CA LYS A 287 -30.75 -10.13 -10.42
C LYS A 287 -29.83 -9.85 -11.61
N LYS A 288 -29.35 -8.63 -11.65
CA LYS A 288 -28.33 -8.22 -12.59
C LYS A 288 -26.96 -8.79 -12.22
N MET A 289 -26.21 -9.22 -13.23
CA MET A 289 -24.88 -9.78 -13.04
C MET A 289 -23.78 -8.80 -13.43
N PHE A 290 -22.78 -8.67 -12.58
CA PHE A 290 -21.47 -8.13 -12.94
C PHE A 290 -20.51 -9.30 -13.13
N LEU A 291 -20.11 -9.55 -14.37
CA LEU A 291 -19.18 -10.60 -14.75
C LEU A 291 -17.77 -10.03 -14.85
N VAL A 292 -16.84 -10.62 -14.13
CA VAL A 292 -15.40 -10.44 -14.33
C VAL A 292 -14.86 -11.70 -15.01
N ALA A 293 -14.42 -11.54 -16.24
CA ALA A 293 -13.94 -12.62 -17.10
C ALA A 293 -12.41 -12.55 -17.20
N LEU A 294 -11.73 -13.59 -16.69
CA LEU A 294 -10.32 -13.79 -16.95
C LEU A 294 -10.14 -14.54 -18.27
N VAL A 295 -9.30 -14.01 -19.16
CA VAL A 295 -9.07 -14.55 -20.50
C VAL A 295 -7.60 -14.91 -20.70
N ASP A 296 -7.35 -15.83 -21.64
CA ASP A 296 -6.00 -16.14 -22.07
C ASP A 296 -5.50 -15.05 -23.04
N HIS A 297 -4.40 -14.42 -22.68
CA HIS A 297 -3.76 -13.39 -23.48
C HIS A 297 -2.99 -13.91 -24.70
N ALA A 298 -2.79 -15.23 -24.80
CA ALA A 298 -2.15 -15.87 -25.93
C ALA A 298 -3.11 -16.09 -27.11
N ASN A 299 -4.43 -16.07 -26.86
CA ASN A 299 -5.47 -16.25 -27.84
C ASN A 299 -5.92 -14.90 -28.44
N ASP A 300 -6.58 -14.98 -29.60
CA ASP A 300 -7.18 -13.81 -30.21
C ASP A 300 -8.31 -13.23 -29.31
N PRO A 301 -8.33 -11.92 -29.04
CA PRO A 301 -9.36 -11.31 -28.21
C PRO A 301 -10.79 -11.55 -28.68
N GLU A 302 -11.07 -11.62 -30.00
CA GLU A 302 -12.42 -11.86 -30.53
C GLU A 302 -12.87 -13.29 -30.27
N GLU A 303 -11.97 -14.26 -30.37
CA GLU A 303 -12.24 -15.67 -30.00
C GLU A 303 -12.58 -15.80 -28.51
N GLU A 304 -11.79 -15.18 -27.64
CA GLU A 304 -12.02 -15.20 -26.20
C GLU A 304 -13.36 -14.58 -25.83
N LEU A 305 -13.71 -13.43 -26.41
CA LEU A 305 -14.98 -12.77 -26.13
C LEU A 305 -16.18 -13.51 -26.70
N THR A 306 -16.01 -14.24 -27.82
CA THR A 306 -17.03 -15.11 -28.39
C THR A 306 -17.36 -16.28 -27.49
N LYS A 307 -16.33 -16.91 -26.83
CA LYS A 307 -16.55 -17.95 -25.83
C LYS A 307 -17.40 -17.42 -24.66
N ILE A 308 -17.07 -16.21 -24.17
CA ILE A 308 -17.81 -15.57 -23.07
C ILE A 308 -19.26 -15.28 -23.49
N TYR A 309 -19.50 -14.80 -24.72
CA TYR A 309 -20.83 -14.53 -25.24
C TYR A 309 -21.69 -15.81 -25.30
N ASN A 310 -21.12 -16.90 -25.85
CA ASN A 310 -21.81 -18.17 -25.93
C ASN A 310 -22.17 -18.70 -24.52
N PHE A 311 -21.22 -18.61 -23.57
CA PHE A 311 -21.47 -19.00 -22.19
C PHE A 311 -22.61 -18.21 -21.55
N ILE A 312 -22.67 -16.88 -21.76
CA ILE A 312 -23.75 -16.02 -21.24
C ILE A 312 -25.10 -16.42 -21.85
N ALA A 313 -25.13 -16.69 -23.17
CA ALA A 313 -26.34 -17.10 -23.88
C ALA A 313 -26.85 -18.47 -23.42
N GLU A 314 -25.97 -19.47 -23.34
CA GLU A 314 -26.28 -20.83 -22.90
C GLU A 314 -26.80 -20.90 -21.46
N ASN A 315 -26.30 -20.07 -20.59
CA ASN A 315 -26.69 -20.02 -19.19
C ASN A 315 -27.79 -18.99 -18.88
N THR A 316 -28.33 -18.32 -19.87
CA THR A 316 -29.40 -17.31 -19.75
C THR A 316 -29.08 -16.23 -18.71
N ILE A 317 -27.87 -15.69 -18.78
CA ILE A 317 -27.33 -14.74 -17.77
C ILE A 317 -27.88 -13.34 -18.08
N ASN A 318 -28.45 -12.67 -17.07
CA ASN A 318 -28.85 -11.27 -17.14
C ASN A 318 -27.64 -10.37 -16.88
N LEU A 319 -26.79 -10.19 -17.92
CA LEU A 319 -25.55 -9.42 -17.85
C LEU A 319 -25.83 -7.91 -17.82
N ASP A 320 -25.43 -7.24 -16.74
CA ASP A 320 -25.49 -5.78 -16.58
C ASP A 320 -24.11 -5.12 -16.87
N LYS A 321 -23.05 -5.74 -16.38
CA LYS A 321 -21.68 -5.25 -16.50
C LYS A 321 -20.69 -6.37 -16.80
N ILE A 322 -19.65 -6.05 -17.56
CA ILE A 322 -18.56 -6.99 -17.82
C ILE A 322 -17.21 -6.29 -17.74
N LEU A 323 -16.28 -6.88 -16.99
CA LEU A 323 -14.85 -6.58 -16.98
C LEU A 323 -14.12 -7.76 -17.62
N ILE A 324 -13.30 -7.49 -18.62
CA ILE A 324 -12.43 -8.48 -19.26
C ILE A 324 -11.00 -8.15 -18.87
N CYS A 325 -10.29 -9.15 -18.31
CA CYS A 325 -8.94 -8.99 -17.84
C CYS A 325 -8.08 -10.20 -18.24
N PRO A 326 -6.96 -10.01 -18.94
CA PRO A 326 -6.00 -11.08 -19.15
C PRO A 326 -5.53 -11.70 -17.83
N LYS A 327 -5.62 -13.04 -17.69
CA LYS A 327 -5.29 -13.77 -16.46
C LYS A 327 -3.88 -13.46 -15.94
N ILE A 328 -2.93 -13.18 -16.84
CA ILE A 328 -1.56 -12.84 -16.48
C ILE A 328 -1.47 -11.60 -15.57
N TYR A 329 -2.45 -10.68 -15.62
CA TYR A 329 -2.52 -9.49 -14.78
C TYR A 329 -3.01 -9.74 -13.36
N LEU A 330 -3.27 -11.00 -12.97
CA LEU A 330 -3.35 -11.40 -11.57
C LEU A 330 -1.99 -11.30 -10.88
N ASN A 331 -0.88 -11.33 -11.65
CA ASN A 331 0.46 -11.09 -11.15
C ASN A 331 0.76 -9.59 -11.13
N SER A 332 1.49 -9.15 -10.12
CA SER A 332 1.98 -7.78 -10.04
C SER A 332 3.29 -7.61 -10.79
N PHE A 333 3.39 -6.59 -11.64
CA PHE A 333 4.59 -6.25 -12.40
C PHE A 333 5.17 -4.92 -11.92
N GLN A 334 6.49 -4.85 -11.75
CA GLN A 334 7.15 -3.60 -11.39
C GLN A 334 7.13 -2.62 -12.58
N PRO A 335 6.99 -1.30 -12.35
CA PRO A 335 6.95 -0.32 -13.44
C PRO A 335 8.18 -0.34 -14.33
N ALA A 336 9.37 -0.56 -13.73
CA ALA A 336 10.65 -0.64 -14.43
C ALA A 336 11.00 -2.06 -14.92
N GLY A 337 10.14 -3.07 -14.64
CA GLY A 337 10.36 -4.46 -15.04
C GLY A 337 9.85 -4.77 -16.45
N GLU A 338 10.12 -6.01 -16.89
CA GLU A 338 9.52 -6.50 -18.14
C GLU A 338 8.04 -6.81 -17.94
N TRP A 339 7.22 -6.29 -18.85
CA TRP A 339 5.79 -6.58 -18.90
C TRP A 339 5.51 -7.70 -19.90
N PRO A 340 4.54 -8.58 -19.63
CA PRO A 340 4.15 -9.62 -20.57
C PRO A 340 3.65 -9.01 -21.87
N LYS A 341 3.89 -9.71 -22.97
CA LYS A 341 3.30 -9.37 -24.27
C LYS A 341 1.83 -9.77 -24.26
N VAL A 342 0.97 -8.78 -24.14
CA VAL A 342 -0.49 -8.94 -24.05
C VAL A 342 -1.11 -7.97 -25.03
N PRO A 343 -2.20 -8.35 -25.73
CA PRO A 343 -3.00 -7.39 -26.51
C PRO A 343 -3.39 -6.18 -25.65
N GLU A 344 -3.48 -5.02 -26.28
CA GLU A 344 -3.86 -3.80 -25.56
C GLU A 344 -5.25 -3.97 -24.91
N LEU A 345 -5.42 -3.58 -23.66
CA LEU A 345 -6.68 -3.71 -22.95
C LEU A 345 -7.84 -3.07 -23.73
N ASN A 346 -7.58 -1.97 -24.44
CA ASN A 346 -8.58 -1.31 -25.28
C ASN A 346 -9.06 -2.14 -26.48
N GLU A 347 -8.30 -3.13 -26.94
CA GLU A 347 -8.77 -4.06 -27.97
C GLU A 347 -9.90 -4.93 -27.42
N TYR A 348 -9.69 -5.53 -26.24
CA TYR A 348 -10.74 -6.29 -25.57
C TYR A 348 -12.00 -5.44 -25.33
N TYR A 349 -11.83 -4.22 -24.81
CA TYR A 349 -12.98 -3.34 -24.51
C TYR A 349 -13.73 -2.91 -25.77
N LYS A 350 -13.02 -2.64 -26.88
CA LYS A 350 -13.61 -2.27 -28.17
C LYS A 350 -14.44 -3.42 -28.73
N ILE A 351 -13.95 -4.65 -28.69
CA ILE A 351 -14.65 -5.84 -29.14
C ILE A 351 -15.84 -6.12 -28.21
N ALA A 352 -15.62 -6.06 -26.90
CA ALA A 352 -16.68 -6.23 -25.90
C ALA A 352 -17.84 -5.27 -26.10
N LYS A 353 -17.59 -4.01 -26.44
CA LYS A 353 -18.64 -3.01 -26.69
C LYS A 353 -19.53 -3.36 -27.91
N LYS A 354 -18.96 -4.05 -28.91
CA LYS A 354 -19.73 -4.55 -30.06
C LYS A 354 -20.56 -5.76 -29.69
N ILE A 355 -19.96 -6.74 -29.00
CA ILE A 355 -20.59 -8.02 -28.68
C ILE A 355 -21.64 -7.85 -27.56
N PHE A 356 -21.33 -7.11 -26.52
CA PHE A 356 -22.20 -6.90 -25.34
C PHE A 356 -22.84 -5.50 -25.37
N SER A 357 -23.46 -5.14 -26.47
CA SER A 357 -24.01 -3.79 -26.73
C SER A 357 -25.01 -3.30 -25.68
N ASN A 358 -25.73 -4.21 -25.00
CA ASN A 358 -26.70 -3.90 -23.95
C ASN A 358 -26.12 -3.86 -22.53
N SER A 359 -24.83 -4.10 -22.39
CA SER A 359 -24.15 -4.14 -21.08
C SER A 359 -23.15 -3.01 -20.96
N GLN A 360 -22.84 -2.63 -19.71
CA GLN A 360 -21.79 -1.67 -19.44
C GLN A 360 -20.42 -2.36 -19.52
N ILE A 361 -19.49 -1.77 -20.26
CA ILE A 361 -18.12 -2.25 -20.35
C ILE A 361 -17.32 -1.59 -19.20
N VAL A 362 -16.74 -2.44 -18.36
CA VAL A 362 -15.91 -2.01 -17.23
C VAL A 362 -14.44 -2.08 -17.63
N SER A 363 -13.77 -0.96 -17.60
CA SER A 363 -12.32 -0.88 -17.78
C SER A 363 -11.63 -1.06 -16.45
N GLY A 364 -10.46 -1.70 -16.43
CA GLY A 364 -9.70 -1.79 -15.18
C GLY A 364 -9.00 -3.12 -14.97
N MET A 365 -8.75 -3.40 -13.71
CA MET A 365 -8.04 -4.60 -13.24
C MET A 365 -8.83 -5.31 -12.16
N VAL A 366 -8.58 -6.61 -12.02
CA VAL A 366 -9.16 -7.44 -10.95
C VAL A 366 -8.32 -7.37 -9.67
N THR A 367 -7.12 -6.86 -9.80
CA THR A 367 -6.14 -6.66 -8.73
C THR A 367 -6.23 -5.23 -8.15
N ASN A 368 -5.28 -4.83 -7.32
CA ASN A 368 -5.29 -3.54 -6.65
C ASN A 368 -5.20 -2.36 -7.62
N PHE A 369 -5.47 -1.16 -7.11
CA PHE A 369 -5.29 0.08 -7.87
C PHE A 369 -3.86 0.22 -8.45
N THR A 370 -2.87 -0.38 -7.81
CA THR A 370 -1.48 -0.43 -8.27
C THR A 370 -1.37 -0.92 -9.72
N GLU A 371 -1.95 -2.06 -10.05
CA GLU A 371 -1.85 -2.65 -11.38
C GLU A 371 -2.57 -1.79 -12.42
N LEU A 372 -3.74 -1.26 -12.08
CA LEU A 372 -4.44 -0.32 -12.94
C LEU A 372 -3.62 0.95 -13.18
N ASN A 373 -3.00 1.51 -12.14
CA ASN A 373 -2.18 2.71 -12.23
C ASN A 373 -0.88 2.50 -13.02
N ARG A 374 -0.32 1.29 -12.98
CA ARG A 374 0.89 0.89 -13.72
C ARG A 374 0.60 0.53 -15.17
N LYS A 375 -0.57 -0.05 -15.46
CA LYS A 375 -0.99 -0.46 -16.81
C LYS A 375 -2.34 0.17 -17.15
N ARG A 376 -2.35 1.48 -17.34
CA ARG A 376 -3.56 2.25 -17.66
C ARG A 376 -4.05 1.91 -19.05
N PRO A 377 -5.37 1.63 -19.23
CA PRO A 377 -5.94 1.60 -20.57
C PRO A 377 -5.80 2.98 -21.24
N LYS A 378 -5.63 3.02 -22.55
CA LYS A 378 -5.57 4.27 -23.33
C LYS A 378 -6.89 5.05 -23.29
N MET A 379 -7.99 4.35 -23.07
CA MET A 379 -9.33 4.91 -22.96
C MET A 379 -10.15 4.08 -21.98
N PHE A 380 -10.86 4.75 -21.08
CA PHE A 380 -11.85 4.14 -20.21
C PHE A 380 -13.22 4.14 -20.90
N TYR A 381 -14.01 3.11 -20.59
CA TYR A 381 -15.37 2.95 -21.08
C TYR A 381 -16.41 3.41 -20.05
N ASP A 382 -17.48 2.63 -19.87
CA ASP A 382 -18.63 3.08 -19.07
C ASP A 382 -18.30 3.19 -17.56
N LEU A 383 -17.42 2.32 -17.04
CA LEU A 383 -17.03 2.24 -15.64
C LEU A 383 -15.55 1.88 -15.50
N VAL A 384 -15.00 2.16 -14.32
CA VAL A 384 -13.63 1.73 -13.93
C VAL A 384 -13.70 0.85 -12.70
N SER A 385 -12.93 -0.25 -12.71
CA SER A 385 -12.85 -1.21 -11.60
C SER A 385 -11.41 -1.51 -11.19
N PHE A 386 -11.22 -1.68 -9.90
CA PHE A 386 -10.02 -2.22 -9.26
C PHE A 386 -10.40 -2.79 -7.91
N SER A 387 -9.61 -3.71 -7.39
CA SER A 387 -9.79 -4.21 -6.03
C SER A 387 -9.15 -3.28 -5.01
N PHE A 388 -9.72 -3.24 -3.82
CA PHE A 388 -9.26 -2.44 -2.71
C PHE A 388 -9.38 -3.23 -1.41
N THR A 389 -8.31 -3.30 -0.65
CA THR A 389 -8.28 -3.96 0.66
C THR A 389 -7.49 -3.11 1.65
N PRO A 390 -7.93 -3.02 2.92
CA PRO A 390 -7.24 -2.21 3.92
C PRO A 390 -6.07 -2.93 4.60
N ILE A 391 -5.68 -4.12 4.16
CA ILE A 391 -4.72 -4.99 4.88
C ILE A 391 -3.50 -5.40 4.03
N VAL A 392 -3.15 -4.63 2.99
CA VAL A 392 -2.04 -5.03 2.09
C VAL A 392 -0.70 -5.05 2.82
N HIS A 393 -0.36 -4.00 3.55
CA HIS A 393 0.92 -3.90 4.25
C HIS A 393 0.80 -3.83 5.78
N ASP A 394 -0.34 -3.42 6.29
CA ASP A 394 -0.59 -3.28 7.72
C ASP A 394 -2.01 -3.75 8.05
N SER A 395 -2.10 -4.96 8.61
CA SER A 395 -3.36 -5.58 9.03
C SER A 395 -3.79 -5.21 10.46
N SER A 396 -3.05 -4.33 11.15
CA SER A 396 -3.45 -3.81 12.44
C SER A 396 -4.72 -2.95 12.33
N ASP A 397 -5.47 -2.83 13.42
CA ASP A 397 -6.65 -1.94 13.48
C ASP A 397 -6.27 -0.50 13.09
N TYR A 398 -5.06 -0.06 13.46
CA TYR A 398 -4.56 1.26 13.12
C TYR A 398 -4.37 1.42 11.60
N GLY A 399 -3.76 0.44 10.93
CA GLY A 399 -3.60 0.43 9.47
C GLY A 399 -4.94 0.42 8.75
N VAL A 400 -5.84 -0.48 9.16
CA VAL A 400 -7.18 -0.64 8.59
C VAL A 400 -7.99 0.65 8.69
N LEU A 401 -8.03 1.28 9.86
CA LEU A 401 -8.80 2.51 10.09
C LEU A 401 -8.24 3.74 9.36
N ASN A 402 -6.94 3.75 9.03
CA ASN A 402 -6.33 4.83 8.25
C ASN A 402 -6.54 4.68 6.73
N THR A 403 -6.82 3.48 6.23
CA THR A 403 -6.97 3.19 4.80
C THR A 403 -7.99 4.08 4.07
N PRO A 404 -9.17 4.43 4.64
CA PRO A 404 -10.12 5.33 3.97
C PRO A 404 -9.54 6.70 3.58
N GLU A 405 -8.47 7.16 4.24
CA GLU A 405 -7.77 8.40 3.88
C GLU A 405 -7.22 8.39 2.45
N THR A 406 -6.93 7.20 1.87
CA THR A 406 -6.41 7.08 0.50
C THR A 406 -7.46 7.22 -0.59
N ILE A 407 -8.71 6.90 -0.30
CA ILE A 407 -9.79 6.84 -1.30
C ILE A 407 -9.92 8.14 -2.11
N PRO A 408 -9.95 9.35 -1.49
CA PRO A 408 -10.01 10.60 -2.24
C PRO A 408 -8.85 10.79 -3.23
N TYR A 409 -7.64 10.34 -2.88
CA TYR A 409 -6.46 10.45 -3.73
C TYR A 409 -6.51 9.47 -4.91
N ILE A 410 -6.99 8.25 -4.68
CA ILE A 410 -7.23 7.26 -5.75
C ILE A 410 -8.26 7.83 -6.74
N LEU A 411 -9.39 8.32 -6.25
CA LEU A 411 -10.43 8.92 -7.10
C LEU A 411 -9.93 10.17 -7.83
N LYS A 412 -9.13 11.02 -7.17
CA LYS A 412 -8.49 12.18 -7.82
C LYS A 412 -7.56 11.73 -8.93
N THR A 413 -6.75 10.69 -8.69
CA THR A 413 -5.83 10.16 -9.70
C THR A 413 -6.60 9.59 -10.89
N LEU A 414 -7.63 8.77 -10.67
CA LEU A 414 -8.48 8.22 -11.74
C LEU A 414 -9.14 9.28 -12.62
N LYS A 415 -9.50 10.43 -12.07
CA LYS A 415 -10.08 11.54 -12.86
C LYS A 415 -9.07 12.28 -13.72
N ASN A 416 -7.78 12.05 -13.52
CA ASN A 416 -6.68 12.77 -14.17
C ASN A 416 -5.81 11.88 -15.07
N ILE A 417 -6.23 10.65 -15.29
CA ILE A 417 -5.51 9.67 -16.13
C ILE A 417 -6.35 9.22 -17.30
#